data_a5746fd4ccb11dee34445f56aed8fb7b
#
_entry.id   a5746fd4ccb11dee34445f56aed8fb7b
#
_cell.length_a   1.000
_cell.length_b   1.000
_cell.length_c   1.000
_cell.angle_alpha   90.00
_cell.angle_beta   90.00
_cell.angle_gamma   90.00
#
_symmetry.space_group_name_H-M   'P 1'
#
loop_
_entity.id
_entity.type
_entity.pdbx_description
1 polymer ?
#
loop_
_entity_poly.entity_id
_entity_poly.type
_entity_poly.pdbx_seq_one_letter_code
_entity_poly.pdbx_strand_id
1 'polypeptide(L)'
;MGELIRLEKIGVEYQTRGHAPKKVLDALDLTIAAGEFIAVCGQTGCGKSTMLRLILGAEKPTAGRVLIDGQELPRPDRNRGYVPQKYSLFPDKTVLDNITFGPEMEEFGLLGRLTPRFRTRRREFRETAHKYLRQMGLQESDANKYPDQLSGGMQQRVAIAQALIMRPKILLMDEAFSALDPATRADMQKLVRTLWAETGTTILFVTHNIAEALYLGTRVVLLGKENPNASGRVIFELAVPDSARGASGYPRREEIERMTKLIEDAAMGGRLEVEMAEFAG
;
A
#
# COMPACT_ATOMS: atom_id res chain seq x y z
N MET A 1 -7.63 -14.38 -12.85
CA MET A 1 -7.69 -12.95 -12.47
C MET A 1 -7.00 -12.15 -13.56
N GLY A 2 -7.57 -11.01 -14.00
CA GLY A 2 -6.95 -10.14 -15.02
C GLY A 2 -5.83 -9.28 -14.44
N GLU A 3 -4.92 -8.85 -15.32
CA GLU A 3 -3.88 -7.87 -14.98
C GLU A 3 -4.53 -6.52 -14.66
N LEU A 4 -4.17 -5.90 -13.53
CA LEU A 4 -4.68 -4.59 -13.13
C LEU A 4 -3.60 -3.51 -13.26
N ILE A 5 -2.37 -3.79 -12.81
CA ILE A 5 -1.25 -2.85 -12.86
C ILE A 5 -0.11 -3.50 -13.62
N ARG A 6 0.49 -2.74 -14.55
CA ARG A 6 1.68 -3.14 -15.27
C ARG A 6 2.70 -2.03 -15.32
N LEU A 7 3.86 -2.29 -14.82
CA LEU A 7 5.05 -1.46 -14.92
C LEU A 7 5.93 -2.05 -16.02
N GLU A 8 6.19 -1.30 -17.09
CA GLU A 8 6.99 -1.74 -18.23
C GLU A 8 8.27 -0.91 -18.33
N LYS A 9 9.42 -1.57 -18.09
CA LYS A 9 10.77 -1.01 -18.21
C LYS A 9 10.90 0.35 -17.53
N ILE A 10 10.34 0.48 -16.33
CA ILE A 10 10.30 1.74 -15.59
C ILE A 10 11.71 2.20 -15.24
N GLY A 11 12.03 3.43 -15.65
CA GLY A 11 13.20 4.18 -15.21
C GLY A 11 12.77 5.47 -14.50
N VAL A 12 13.45 5.82 -13.42
CA VAL A 12 13.28 7.10 -12.73
C VAL A 12 14.63 7.70 -12.41
N GLU A 13 14.83 8.94 -12.85
CA GLU A 13 16.05 9.70 -12.65
C GLU A 13 15.72 11.09 -12.11
N TYR A 14 16.36 11.46 -11.01
CA TYR A 14 16.23 12.79 -10.42
C TYR A 14 17.44 13.66 -10.74
N GLN A 15 17.16 14.85 -11.26
CA GLN A 15 18.19 15.86 -11.48
C GLN A 15 18.30 16.75 -10.24
N THR A 16 19.51 16.82 -9.65
CA THR A 16 19.82 17.71 -8.55
C THR A 16 20.82 18.76 -9.03
N ARG A 17 20.53 20.04 -8.83
CA ARG A 17 21.42 21.12 -9.24
C ARG A 17 22.83 20.90 -8.70
N GLY A 18 23.83 20.91 -9.59
CA GLY A 18 25.25 20.78 -9.24
C GLY A 18 25.74 19.34 -8.99
N HIS A 19 24.89 18.32 -9.17
CA HIS A 19 25.25 16.91 -9.04
C HIS A 19 24.90 16.13 -10.30
N ALA A 20 25.57 15.01 -10.51
CA ALA A 20 25.19 14.08 -11.55
C ALA A 20 23.76 13.56 -11.31
N PRO A 21 22.98 13.31 -12.38
CA PRO A 21 21.65 12.74 -12.25
C PRO A 21 21.68 11.43 -11.46
N LYS A 22 20.73 11.29 -10.51
CA LYS A 22 20.60 10.09 -9.68
C LYS A 22 19.50 9.20 -10.21
N LYS A 23 19.86 8.09 -10.81
CA LYS A 23 18.93 7.04 -11.23
C LYS A 23 18.47 6.26 -10.01
N VAL A 24 17.16 6.24 -9.77
CA VAL A 24 16.55 5.57 -8.60
C VAL A 24 15.95 4.23 -8.98
N LEU A 25 15.28 4.15 -10.14
CA LEU A 25 14.76 2.91 -10.72
C LEU A 25 15.33 2.72 -12.11
N ASP A 26 15.61 1.46 -12.49
CA ASP A 26 16.12 1.11 -13.81
C ASP A 26 15.50 -0.18 -14.33
N ALA A 27 14.87 -0.07 -15.52
CA ALA A 27 14.26 -1.19 -16.22
C ALA A 27 13.41 -2.10 -15.32
N LEU A 28 12.62 -1.48 -14.41
CA LEU A 28 11.77 -2.22 -13.50
C LEU A 28 10.53 -2.70 -14.25
N ASP A 29 10.34 -4.02 -14.30
CA ASP A 29 9.15 -4.69 -14.80
C ASP A 29 8.40 -5.33 -13.63
N LEU A 30 7.08 -5.11 -13.55
CA LEU A 30 6.22 -5.72 -12.53
C LEU A 30 4.77 -5.74 -13.02
N THR A 31 4.11 -6.88 -12.88
CA THR A 31 2.68 -7.03 -13.17
C THR A 31 1.95 -7.44 -11.90
N ILE A 32 0.79 -6.82 -11.63
CA ILE A 32 -0.04 -7.09 -10.46
C ILE A 32 -1.46 -7.41 -10.92
N ALA A 33 -1.98 -8.52 -10.44
CA ALA A 33 -3.34 -8.96 -10.77
C ALA A 33 -4.40 -8.20 -9.94
N ALA A 34 -5.62 -8.12 -10.46
CA ALA A 34 -6.75 -7.58 -9.71
C ALA A 34 -7.04 -8.44 -8.46
N GLY A 35 -7.26 -7.80 -7.33
CA GLY A 35 -7.53 -8.46 -6.05
C GLY A 35 -6.30 -9.08 -5.38
N GLU A 36 -5.10 -8.90 -5.92
CA GLU A 36 -3.86 -9.40 -5.34
C GLU A 36 -3.45 -8.56 -4.10
N PHE A 37 -2.90 -9.23 -3.08
CA PHE A 37 -2.19 -8.55 -1.99
C PHE A 37 -0.70 -8.75 -2.20
N ILE A 38 -0.05 -7.79 -2.84
CA ILE A 38 1.38 -7.83 -3.08
C ILE A 38 2.13 -7.05 -2.01
N ALA A 39 3.15 -7.67 -1.42
CA ALA A 39 4.06 -7.02 -0.49
C ALA A 39 5.40 -6.75 -1.16
N VAL A 40 5.89 -5.51 -1.08
CA VAL A 40 7.17 -5.10 -1.66
C VAL A 40 8.16 -4.82 -0.56
N CYS A 41 9.19 -5.67 -0.51
CA CYS A 41 10.31 -5.53 0.42
C CYS A 41 11.53 -4.92 -0.24
N GLY A 42 12.48 -4.46 0.56
CA GLY A 42 13.78 -4.01 0.09
C GLY A 42 14.42 -2.98 1.02
N GLN A 43 15.72 -2.76 0.82
CA GLN A 43 16.49 -1.80 1.61
C GLN A 43 15.99 -0.37 1.43
N THR A 44 16.28 0.48 2.43
CA THR A 44 15.98 1.91 2.35
C THR A 44 16.68 2.54 1.14
N GLY A 45 15.93 3.35 0.38
CA GLY A 45 16.47 4.03 -0.80
C GLY A 45 16.58 3.19 -2.08
N CYS A 46 16.00 1.95 -2.13
CA CYS A 46 15.94 1.16 -3.36
C CYS A 46 14.80 1.55 -4.32
N GLY A 47 13.95 2.53 -3.96
CA GLY A 47 12.91 3.05 -4.87
C GLY A 47 11.48 2.62 -4.57
N LYS A 48 11.19 1.94 -3.44
CA LYS A 48 9.84 1.47 -3.08
C LYS A 48 8.79 2.58 -3.09
N SER A 49 9.04 3.67 -2.37
CA SER A 49 8.11 4.81 -2.32
C SER A 49 8.02 5.55 -3.67
N THR A 50 9.10 5.54 -4.47
CA THR A 50 9.08 6.06 -5.85
C THR A 50 8.13 5.22 -6.70
N MET A 51 8.22 3.89 -6.63
CA MET A 51 7.31 2.99 -7.33
C MET A 51 5.84 3.23 -6.92
N LEU A 52 5.56 3.42 -5.62
CA LEU A 52 4.20 3.76 -5.17
C LEU A 52 3.71 5.09 -5.76
N ARG A 53 4.57 6.13 -5.80
CA ARG A 53 4.20 7.43 -6.40
C ARG A 53 3.93 7.34 -7.90
N LEU A 54 4.65 6.49 -8.63
CA LEU A 54 4.37 6.20 -10.03
C LEU A 54 2.99 5.56 -10.21
N ILE A 55 2.67 4.51 -9.43
CA ILE A 55 1.37 3.82 -9.50
C ILE A 55 0.24 4.76 -9.05
N LEU A 56 0.48 5.62 -8.06
CA LEU A 56 -0.47 6.66 -7.65
C LEU A 56 -0.73 7.68 -8.78
N GLY A 57 0.22 7.85 -9.71
CA GLY A 57 0.18 8.89 -10.74
C GLY A 57 0.62 10.27 -10.23
N ALA A 58 1.23 10.33 -9.03
CA ALA A 58 1.81 11.54 -8.46
C ALA A 58 3.15 11.90 -9.08
N GLU A 59 3.80 10.94 -9.73
CA GLU A 59 5.08 11.08 -10.42
C GLU A 59 5.02 10.37 -11.77
N LYS A 60 5.77 10.87 -12.75
CA LYS A 60 5.91 10.23 -14.06
C LYS A 60 7.26 9.52 -14.15
N PRO A 61 7.34 8.35 -14.79
CA PRO A 61 8.62 7.71 -15.05
C PRO A 61 9.41 8.54 -16.07
N THR A 62 10.75 8.50 -16.00
CA THR A 62 11.65 9.10 -17.02
C THR A 62 11.83 8.19 -18.22
N ALA A 63 11.59 6.88 -18.04
CA ALA A 63 11.56 5.88 -19.11
C ALA A 63 10.54 4.79 -18.77
N GLY A 64 10.03 4.11 -19.79
CA GLY A 64 8.98 3.10 -19.64
C GLY A 64 7.60 3.72 -19.43
N ARG A 65 6.63 2.88 -19.05
CA ARG A 65 5.24 3.31 -18.84
C ARG A 65 4.54 2.52 -17.75
N VAL A 66 3.59 3.19 -17.08
CA VAL A 66 2.69 2.59 -16.07
C VAL A 66 1.32 2.43 -16.69
N LEU A 67 0.81 1.21 -16.68
CA LEU A 67 -0.53 0.89 -17.18
C LEU A 67 -1.42 0.45 -16.01
N ILE A 68 -2.66 0.95 -15.98
CA ILE A 68 -3.70 0.49 -15.05
C ILE A 68 -4.95 0.18 -15.88
N ASP A 69 -5.53 -1.00 -15.69
CA ASP A 69 -6.60 -1.53 -16.54
C ASP A 69 -6.24 -1.44 -18.06
N GLY A 70 -4.95 -1.67 -18.42
CA GLY A 70 -4.44 -1.59 -19.78
C GLY A 70 -4.29 -0.16 -20.35
N GLN A 71 -4.59 0.87 -19.56
CA GLN A 71 -4.48 2.26 -19.99
C GLN A 71 -3.28 2.94 -19.34
N GLU A 72 -2.56 3.76 -20.11
CA GLU A 72 -1.46 4.54 -19.56
C GLU A 72 -1.98 5.54 -18.52
N LEU A 73 -1.28 5.60 -17.39
CA LEU A 73 -1.72 6.33 -16.21
C LEU A 73 -1.61 7.84 -16.37
N PRO A 74 -2.73 8.59 -16.43
CA PRO A 74 -2.65 10.03 -16.69
C PRO A 74 -2.46 10.88 -15.42
N ARG A 75 -3.18 10.61 -14.33
CA ARG A 75 -3.20 11.40 -13.07
C ARG A 75 -3.77 10.60 -11.91
N PRO A 76 -3.53 11.01 -10.65
CA PRO A 76 -4.22 10.44 -9.49
C PRO A 76 -5.74 10.55 -9.64
N ASP A 77 -6.45 9.49 -9.24
CA ASP A 77 -7.92 9.45 -9.23
C ASP A 77 -8.44 8.69 -8.00
N ARG A 78 -9.76 8.64 -7.82
CA ARG A 78 -10.44 7.98 -6.71
C ARG A 78 -10.20 6.46 -6.62
N ASN A 79 -9.78 5.83 -7.74
CA ASN A 79 -9.57 4.38 -7.78
C ASN A 79 -8.28 3.95 -7.10
N ARG A 80 -7.46 4.91 -6.64
CA ARG A 80 -6.20 4.69 -5.94
C ARG A 80 -6.18 5.38 -4.60
N GLY A 81 -6.34 4.58 -3.52
CA GLY A 81 -6.14 5.03 -2.15
C GLY A 81 -4.65 5.00 -1.80
N TYR A 82 -4.19 5.93 -0.99
CA TYR A 82 -2.81 5.97 -0.51
C TYR A 82 -2.76 6.20 1.00
N VAL A 83 -2.02 5.33 1.68
CA VAL A 83 -1.74 5.42 3.12
C VAL A 83 -0.24 5.62 3.28
N PRO A 84 0.22 6.84 3.60
CA PRO A 84 1.64 7.15 3.74
C PRO A 84 2.21 6.65 5.06
N GLN A 85 3.55 6.61 5.15
CA GLN A 85 4.29 6.24 6.36
C GLN A 85 3.99 7.16 7.55
N LYS A 86 3.91 8.47 7.31
CA LYS A 86 3.47 9.45 8.29
C LYS A 86 2.01 9.80 8.02
N TYR A 87 1.20 9.77 9.06
CA TYR A 87 -0.23 10.05 8.96
C TYR A 87 -0.47 11.39 8.28
N SER A 88 -1.29 11.39 7.23
CA SER A 88 -1.67 12.61 6.50
C SER A 88 -3.08 13.06 6.88
N LEU A 89 -3.39 13.01 8.18
CA LEU A 89 -4.64 13.55 8.68
C LEU A 89 -4.60 15.08 8.73
N PHE A 90 -5.70 15.70 8.37
CA PHE A 90 -5.87 17.14 8.52
C PHE A 90 -6.00 17.49 10.01
N PRO A 91 -5.06 18.25 10.59
CA PRO A 91 -5.04 18.51 12.03
C PRO A 91 -6.21 19.38 12.50
N ASP A 92 -6.79 20.16 11.60
CA ASP A 92 -7.92 21.06 11.82
C ASP A 92 -9.29 20.39 11.65
N LYS A 93 -9.32 19.06 11.38
CA LYS A 93 -10.55 18.29 11.18
C LYS A 93 -10.70 17.19 12.21
N THR A 94 -11.93 16.92 12.59
CA THR A 94 -12.24 15.76 13.43
C THR A 94 -11.95 14.45 12.69
N VAL A 95 -11.92 13.34 13.41
CA VAL A 95 -11.81 11.99 12.82
C VAL A 95 -12.85 11.79 11.72
N LEU A 96 -14.10 12.11 12.01
CA LEU A 96 -15.19 11.92 11.06
C LEU A 96 -15.05 12.82 9.84
N ASP A 97 -14.64 14.07 10.02
CA ASP A 97 -14.43 15.01 8.92
C ASP A 97 -13.15 14.66 8.11
N ASN A 98 -12.13 14.04 8.71
CA ASN A 98 -11.01 13.46 8.00
C ASN A 98 -11.45 12.34 7.06
N ILE A 99 -12.25 11.39 7.58
CA ILE A 99 -12.74 10.26 6.78
C ILE A 99 -13.63 10.74 5.64
N THR A 100 -14.56 11.69 5.88
CA THR A 100 -15.52 12.15 4.86
C THR A 100 -14.95 13.18 3.88
N PHE A 101 -13.76 13.71 4.12
CA PHE A 101 -13.17 14.78 3.29
C PHE A 101 -13.09 14.43 1.81
N GLY A 102 -12.59 13.22 1.49
CA GLY A 102 -12.43 12.75 0.11
C GLY A 102 -13.74 12.75 -0.67
N PRO A 103 -14.76 12.00 -0.25
CA PRO A 103 -16.05 11.96 -0.95
C PRO A 103 -16.76 13.32 -0.99
N GLU A 104 -16.64 14.16 0.05
CA GLU A 104 -17.20 15.51 0.03
C GLU A 104 -16.53 16.40 -1.03
N MET A 105 -15.19 16.31 -1.17
CA MET A 105 -14.45 17.10 -2.16
C MET A 105 -14.72 16.62 -3.58
N GLU A 106 -14.83 15.31 -3.78
CA GLU A 106 -15.09 14.74 -5.10
C GLU A 106 -16.48 15.15 -5.64
N GLU A 107 -17.53 15.04 -4.79
CA GLU A 107 -18.90 15.28 -5.27
C GLU A 107 -19.24 16.76 -5.35
N PHE A 108 -18.72 17.59 -4.45
CA PHE A 108 -19.15 18.99 -4.31
C PHE A 108 -18.05 20.03 -4.53
N GLY A 109 -16.79 19.66 -4.37
CA GLY A 109 -15.70 20.63 -4.34
C GLY A 109 -15.90 21.67 -3.22
N LEU A 110 -15.24 22.82 -3.34
CA LEU A 110 -15.36 23.89 -2.33
C LEU A 110 -16.68 24.66 -2.41
N LEU A 111 -17.12 24.99 -3.61
CA LEU A 111 -18.33 25.83 -3.83
C LEU A 111 -19.63 25.06 -3.65
N GLY A 112 -19.66 23.79 -4.02
CA GLY A 112 -20.85 22.93 -3.90
C GLY A 112 -21.28 22.68 -2.45
N ARG A 113 -20.39 22.88 -1.47
CA ARG A 113 -20.67 22.77 -0.04
C ARG A 113 -21.67 23.81 0.48
N LEU A 114 -21.95 24.87 -0.27
CA LEU A 114 -22.95 25.87 0.07
C LEU A 114 -24.38 25.47 -0.35
N THR A 115 -24.55 24.35 -1.04
CA THR A 115 -25.84 23.90 -1.56
C THR A 115 -26.65 23.10 -0.52
N PRO A 116 -27.98 23.16 -0.55
CA PRO A 116 -28.83 22.32 0.32
C PRO A 116 -28.58 20.82 0.11
N ARG A 117 -28.29 20.39 -1.14
CA ARG A 117 -27.94 19.00 -1.50
C ARG A 117 -26.74 18.49 -0.73
N PHE A 118 -25.75 19.35 -0.44
CA PHE A 118 -24.58 18.98 0.36
C PHE A 118 -24.96 18.50 1.76
N ARG A 119 -25.91 19.14 2.42
CA ARG A 119 -26.34 18.75 3.79
C ARG A 119 -26.88 17.32 3.83
N THR A 120 -27.70 16.95 2.84
CA THR A 120 -28.27 15.60 2.74
C THR A 120 -27.20 14.57 2.46
N ARG A 121 -26.33 14.82 1.46
CA ARG A 121 -25.24 13.89 1.08
C ARG A 121 -24.19 13.76 2.16
N ARG A 122 -23.88 14.84 2.86
CA ARG A 122 -22.94 14.82 4.00
C ARG A 122 -23.41 13.86 5.09
N ARG A 123 -24.73 13.80 5.34
CA ARG A 123 -25.27 12.83 6.30
C ARG A 123 -24.98 11.39 5.87
N GLU A 124 -25.20 11.05 4.60
CA GLU A 124 -24.91 9.72 4.06
C GLU A 124 -23.41 9.38 4.13
N PHE A 125 -22.54 10.34 3.80
CA PHE A 125 -21.09 10.16 3.97
C PHE A 125 -20.72 9.92 5.43
N ARG A 126 -21.30 10.66 6.37
CA ARG A 126 -21.05 10.46 7.80
C ARG A 126 -21.54 9.10 8.30
N GLU A 127 -22.71 8.65 7.87
CA GLU A 127 -23.19 7.30 8.17
C GLU A 127 -22.26 6.22 7.64
N THR A 128 -21.71 6.40 6.43
CA THR A 128 -20.70 5.52 5.86
C THR A 128 -19.39 5.59 6.65
N ALA A 129 -18.94 6.80 7.02
CA ALA A 129 -17.72 6.99 7.80
C ALA A 129 -17.81 6.33 9.19
N HIS A 130 -18.98 6.38 9.85
CA HIS A 130 -19.23 5.66 11.10
C HIS A 130 -19.11 4.14 10.94
N LYS A 131 -19.51 3.57 9.78
CA LYS A 131 -19.28 2.13 9.50
C LYS A 131 -17.79 1.83 9.43
N TYR A 132 -17.02 2.63 8.68
CA TYR A 132 -15.57 2.46 8.62
C TYR A 132 -14.90 2.67 9.97
N LEU A 133 -15.33 3.66 10.76
CA LEU A 133 -14.82 3.90 12.10
C LEU A 133 -14.95 2.64 12.98
N ARG A 134 -16.13 2.00 12.99
CA ARG A 134 -16.35 0.74 13.71
C ARG A 134 -15.54 -0.42 13.15
N GLN A 135 -15.46 -0.56 11.82
CA GLN A 135 -14.63 -1.59 11.17
C GLN A 135 -13.15 -1.45 11.55
N MET A 136 -12.67 -0.21 11.73
CA MET A 136 -11.32 0.07 12.22
C MET A 136 -11.16 -0.20 13.72
N GLY A 137 -12.18 -0.63 14.44
CA GLY A 137 -12.15 -0.86 15.89
C GLY A 137 -12.01 0.43 16.70
N LEU A 138 -12.43 1.57 16.16
CA LEU A 138 -12.54 2.85 16.86
C LEU A 138 -13.91 2.97 17.50
N GLN A 139 -13.99 3.73 18.60
CA GLN A 139 -15.24 3.98 19.31
C GLN A 139 -16.01 5.14 18.69
N GLU A 140 -17.35 5.15 18.83
CA GLU A 140 -18.17 6.26 18.37
C GLU A 140 -17.80 7.61 19.03
N SER A 141 -17.29 7.55 20.27
CA SER A 141 -16.77 8.72 20.99
C SER A 141 -15.51 9.33 20.34
N ASP A 142 -14.79 8.55 19.51
CA ASP A 142 -13.59 9.03 18.81
C ASP A 142 -13.96 9.89 17.58
N ALA A 143 -15.17 9.79 17.09
CA ALA A 143 -15.63 10.47 15.86
C ALA A 143 -15.39 11.99 15.86
N ASN A 144 -15.52 12.63 17.03
CA ASN A 144 -15.37 14.06 17.20
C ASN A 144 -14.00 14.50 17.71
N LYS A 145 -13.07 13.55 17.96
CA LYS A 145 -11.69 13.86 18.34
C LYS A 145 -10.89 14.42 17.17
N TYR A 146 -9.89 15.22 17.50
CA TYR A 146 -8.88 15.70 16.55
C TYR A 146 -7.67 14.76 16.53
N PRO A 147 -6.85 14.79 15.47
CA PRO A 147 -5.68 13.89 15.34
C PRO A 147 -4.72 13.92 16.54
N ASP A 148 -4.49 15.08 17.15
CA ASP A 148 -3.63 15.25 18.32
C ASP A 148 -4.15 14.58 19.60
N GLN A 149 -5.44 14.24 19.63
CA GLN A 149 -6.10 13.52 20.73
C GLN A 149 -6.08 11.99 20.55
N LEU A 150 -5.44 11.50 19.48
CA LEU A 150 -5.39 10.09 19.11
C LEU A 150 -4.00 9.51 19.33
N SER A 151 -3.93 8.23 19.75
CA SER A 151 -2.67 7.48 19.66
C SER A 151 -2.24 7.29 18.20
N GLY A 152 -0.94 7.01 17.97
CA GLY A 152 -0.44 6.75 16.62
C GLY A 152 -1.18 5.61 15.90
N GLY A 153 -1.52 4.54 16.61
CA GLY A 153 -2.33 3.44 16.07
C GLY A 153 -3.75 3.86 15.70
N MET A 154 -4.38 4.74 16.49
CA MET A 154 -5.69 5.28 16.15
C MET A 154 -5.62 6.20 14.93
N GLN A 155 -4.59 7.06 14.83
CA GLN A 155 -4.38 7.90 13.64
C GLN A 155 -4.20 7.06 12.39
N GLN A 156 -3.47 5.94 12.48
CA GLN A 156 -3.29 5.00 11.37
C GLN A 156 -4.61 4.36 10.93
N ARG A 157 -5.45 3.96 11.88
CA ARG A 157 -6.80 3.43 11.61
C ARG A 157 -7.68 4.45 10.88
N VAL A 158 -7.61 5.72 11.28
CA VAL A 158 -8.32 6.82 10.60
C VAL A 158 -7.79 7.03 9.18
N ALA A 159 -6.47 7.01 8.97
CA ALA A 159 -5.86 7.17 7.66
C ALA A 159 -6.27 6.03 6.69
N ILE A 160 -6.36 4.79 7.19
CA ILE A 160 -6.86 3.66 6.39
C ILE A 160 -8.35 3.85 6.07
N ALA A 161 -9.18 4.24 7.04
CA ALA A 161 -10.59 4.53 6.82
C ALA A 161 -10.80 5.64 5.78
N GLN A 162 -9.98 6.71 5.86
CA GLN A 162 -9.96 7.82 4.89
C GLN A 162 -9.65 7.35 3.47
N ALA A 163 -8.71 6.43 3.31
CA ALA A 163 -8.38 5.86 2.00
C ALA A 163 -9.49 4.93 1.47
N LEU A 164 -10.06 4.10 2.34
CA LEU A 164 -11.03 3.07 1.96
C LEU A 164 -12.45 3.59 1.71
N ILE A 165 -12.86 4.72 2.30
CA ILE A 165 -14.22 5.27 2.10
C ILE A 165 -14.50 5.60 0.63
N MET A 166 -13.44 5.90 -0.14
CA MET A 166 -13.51 6.12 -1.59
C MET A 166 -13.74 4.83 -2.39
N ARG A 167 -13.68 3.65 -1.75
CA ARG A 167 -13.75 2.32 -2.37
C ARG A 167 -12.78 2.18 -3.55
N PRO A 168 -11.49 2.40 -3.32
CA PRO A 168 -10.51 2.35 -4.38
C PRO A 168 -10.35 0.92 -4.92
N LYS A 169 -10.02 0.78 -6.21
CA LYS A 169 -9.61 -0.51 -6.79
C LYS A 169 -8.22 -0.94 -6.30
N ILE A 170 -7.36 0.04 -6.01
CA ILE A 170 -5.97 -0.13 -5.60
C ILE A 170 -5.73 0.63 -4.30
N LEU A 171 -5.19 -0.04 -3.29
CA LEU A 171 -4.75 0.58 -2.05
C LEU A 171 -3.22 0.49 -1.95
N LEU A 172 -2.56 1.63 -1.93
CA LEU A 172 -1.13 1.77 -1.80
C LEU A 172 -0.78 2.10 -0.35
N MET A 173 0.08 1.31 0.29
CA MET A 173 0.46 1.48 1.70
C MET A 173 1.98 1.57 1.80
N ASP A 174 2.51 2.71 2.23
CA ASP A 174 3.94 2.97 2.34
C ASP A 174 4.39 2.88 3.79
N GLU A 175 5.04 1.76 4.17
CA GLU A 175 5.53 1.48 5.53
C GLU A 175 4.51 1.82 6.64
N ALA A 176 3.23 1.56 6.35
CA ALA A 176 2.10 2.04 7.14
C ALA A 176 2.10 1.60 8.61
N PHE A 177 2.83 0.55 8.96
CA PHE A 177 2.87 0.00 10.33
C PHE A 177 4.21 0.19 11.04
N SER A 178 5.18 0.86 10.42
CA SER A 178 6.55 0.98 10.93
C SER A 178 6.64 1.71 12.29
N ALA A 179 5.76 2.68 12.53
CA ALA A 179 5.73 3.49 13.74
C ALA A 179 4.88 2.90 14.89
N LEU A 180 4.26 1.71 14.68
CA LEU A 180 3.37 1.10 15.66
C LEU A 180 4.14 0.15 16.60
N ASP A 181 3.69 0.07 17.86
CA ASP A 181 4.13 -0.95 18.79
C ASP A 181 3.72 -2.36 18.31
N PRO A 182 4.37 -3.43 18.79
CA PRO A 182 4.15 -4.78 18.27
C PRO A 182 2.69 -5.27 18.37
N ALA A 183 1.98 -4.95 19.46
CA ALA A 183 0.61 -5.39 19.66
C ALA A 183 -0.35 -4.68 18.71
N THR A 184 -0.28 -3.36 18.65
CA THR A 184 -1.07 -2.53 17.71
C THR A 184 -0.79 -2.92 16.25
N ARG A 185 0.48 -3.20 15.91
CA ARG A 185 0.88 -3.66 14.57
C ARG A 185 0.20 -4.98 14.21
N ALA A 186 0.20 -5.96 15.10
CA ALA A 186 -0.45 -7.26 14.88
C ALA A 186 -1.97 -7.10 14.64
N ASP A 187 -2.63 -6.23 15.41
CA ASP A 187 -4.05 -5.92 15.23
C ASP A 187 -4.33 -5.26 13.88
N MET A 188 -3.46 -4.32 13.46
CA MET A 188 -3.57 -3.65 12.16
C MET A 188 -3.36 -4.60 10.99
N GLN A 189 -2.41 -5.52 11.10
CA GLN A 189 -2.19 -6.55 10.08
C GLN A 189 -3.42 -7.44 9.91
N LYS A 190 -4.02 -7.91 11.01
CA LYS A 190 -5.27 -8.68 10.97
C LYS A 190 -6.39 -7.88 10.31
N LEU A 191 -6.56 -6.62 10.74
CA LEU A 191 -7.59 -5.74 10.20
C LEU A 191 -7.47 -5.56 8.69
N VAL A 192 -6.28 -5.20 8.20
CA VAL A 192 -6.06 -4.95 6.76
C VAL A 192 -6.27 -6.23 5.96
N ARG A 193 -5.86 -7.39 6.49
CA ARG A 193 -6.08 -8.66 5.82
C ARG A 193 -7.56 -9.03 5.75
N THR A 194 -8.31 -8.81 6.83
CA THR A 194 -9.77 -9.02 6.83
C THR A 194 -10.45 -8.11 5.78
N LEU A 195 -10.10 -6.83 5.77
CA LEU A 195 -10.62 -5.87 4.79
C LEU A 195 -10.29 -6.27 3.35
N TRP A 196 -9.06 -6.74 3.10
CA TRP A 196 -8.69 -7.24 1.78
C TRP A 196 -9.55 -8.41 1.35
N ALA A 197 -9.76 -9.40 2.24
CA ALA A 197 -10.58 -10.58 1.96
C ALA A 197 -12.06 -10.22 1.70
N GLU A 198 -12.59 -9.22 2.40
CA GLU A 198 -13.98 -8.77 2.25
C GLU A 198 -14.20 -7.91 1.01
N THR A 199 -13.23 -7.07 0.64
CA THR A 199 -13.41 -6.06 -0.42
C THR A 199 -12.87 -6.48 -1.78
N GLY A 200 -11.92 -7.42 -1.83
CA GLY A 200 -11.21 -7.78 -3.06
C GLY A 200 -10.35 -6.63 -3.62
N THR A 201 -10.09 -5.59 -2.83
CA THR A 201 -9.24 -4.46 -3.22
C THR A 201 -7.81 -4.96 -3.49
N THR A 202 -7.19 -4.54 -4.59
CA THR A 202 -5.78 -4.82 -4.83
C THR A 202 -4.92 -4.00 -3.88
N ILE A 203 -4.08 -4.66 -3.07
CA ILE A 203 -3.22 -3.97 -2.10
C ILE A 203 -1.76 -4.08 -2.51
N LEU A 204 -1.08 -2.94 -2.57
CA LEU A 204 0.37 -2.84 -2.68
C LEU A 204 0.93 -2.31 -1.36
N PHE A 205 1.56 -3.18 -0.61
CA PHE A 205 2.08 -2.90 0.72
C PHE A 205 3.61 -2.85 0.70
N VAL A 206 4.19 -1.71 0.99
CA VAL A 206 5.64 -1.53 1.09
C VAL A 206 6.06 -1.66 2.54
N THR A 207 7.07 -2.49 2.78
CA THR A 207 7.69 -2.66 4.10
C THR A 207 9.17 -3.00 3.99
N HIS A 208 9.93 -2.76 5.04
CA HIS A 208 11.31 -3.27 5.17
C HIS A 208 11.36 -4.57 6.02
N ASN A 209 10.23 -5.04 6.53
CA ASN A 209 10.13 -6.23 7.36
C ASN A 209 9.63 -7.43 6.53
N ILE A 210 10.51 -8.40 6.28
CA ILE A 210 10.21 -9.58 5.45
C ILE A 210 9.10 -10.44 6.10
N ALA A 211 9.13 -10.63 7.42
CA ALA A 211 8.10 -11.41 8.11
C ALA A 211 6.71 -10.77 7.96
N GLU A 212 6.63 -9.44 8.02
CA GLU A 212 5.39 -8.69 7.78
C GLU A 212 4.89 -8.88 6.34
N ALA A 213 5.80 -8.84 5.36
CA ALA A 213 5.46 -9.05 3.96
C ALA A 213 4.89 -10.45 3.71
N LEU A 214 5.53 -11.48 4.27
CA LEU A 214 5.08 -12.88 4.18
C LEU A 214 3.75 -13.10 4.90
N TYR A 215 3.55 -12.40 6.01
CA TYR A 215 2.31 -12.50 6.79
C TYR A 215 1.12 -11.95 6.03
N LEU A 216 1.28 -10.83 5.33
CA LEU A 216 0.20 -10.11 4.66
C LEU A 216 0.03 -10.53 3.20
N GLY A 217 1.13 -10.59 2.45
CA GLY A 217 1.10 -10.74 1.00
C GLY A 217 0.69 -12.14 0.53
N THR A 218 0.06 -12.21 -0.61
CA THR A 218 -0.08 -13.43 -1.42
C THR A 218 1.13 -13.64 -2.30
N ARG A 219 1.86 -12.55 -2.58
CA ARG A 219 3.15 -12.53 -3.25
C ARG A 219 4.05 -11.48 -2.61
N VAL A 220 5.33 -11.81 -2.47
CA VAL A 220 6.37 -10.89 -2.00
C VAL A 220 7.31 -10.58 -3.16
N VAL A 221 7.56 -9.28 -3.37
CA VAL A 221 8.51 -8.78 -4.35
C VAL A 221 9.67 -8.12 -3.61
N LEU A 222 10.88 -8.54 -3.89
CA LEU A 222 12.10 -7.92 -3.37
C LEU A 222 12.63 -6.90 -4.37
N LEU A 223 12.57 -5.63 -3.97
CA LEU A 223 13.21 -4.54 -4.69
C LEU A 223 14.61 -4.30 -4.12
N GLY A 224 15.61 -4.37 -4.95
CA GLY A 224 17.00 -4.24 -4.50
C GLY A 224 17.89 -3.55 -5.50
N LYS A 225 19.16 -3.39 -5.09
CA LYS A 225 20.24 -2.80 -5.89
C LYS A 225 21.38 -3.80 -5.98
N GLU A 226 22.01 -3.95 -7.14
CA GLU A 226 23.18 -4.82 -7.30
C GLU A 226 24.39 -4.33 -6.49
N ASN A 227 24.49 -3.01 -6.31
CA ASN A 227 25.52 -2.37 -5.51
C ASN A 227 24.97 -1.03 -4.97
N PRO A 228 25.60 -0.36 -3.97
CA PRO A 228 25.10 0.87 -3.36
C PRO A 228 24.82 2.01 -4.35
N ASN A 229 25.53 2.05 -5.48
CA ASN A 229 25.39 3.07 -6.51
C ASN A 229 24.41 2.67 -7.63
N ALA A 230 23.97 1.42 -7.66
CA ALA A 230 23.02 0.93 -8.65
C ALA A 230 21.60 1.47 -8.39
N SER A 231 20.79 1.42 -9.42
CA SER A 231 19.36 1.73 -9.36
C SER A 231 18.56 0.53 -8.85
N GLY A 232 17.40 0.80 -8.26
CA GLY A 232 16.49 -0.25 -7.80
C GLY A 232 15.85 -1.00 -8.96
N ARG A 233 15.74 -2.30 -8.82
CA ARG A 233 15.02 -3.20 -9.72
C ARG A 233 14.38 -4.34 -8.94
N VAL A 234 13.45 -5.06 -9.54
CA VAL A 234 12.97 -6.33 -8.99
C VAL A 234 14.11 -7.35 -9.09
N ILE A 235 14.53 -7.90 -7.95
CA ILE A 235 15.59 -8.90 -7.88
C ILE A 235 15.07 -10.29 -7.54
N PHE A 236 13.89 -10.38 -6.93
CA PHE A 236 13.28 -11.65 -6.57
C PHE A 236 11.78 -11.51 -6.37
N GLU A 237 11.02 -12.54 -6.72
CA GLU A 237 9.58 -12.65 -6.47
C GLU A 237 9.27 -14.01 -5.87
N LEU A 238 8.42 -14.04 -4.85
CA LEU A 238 8.00 -15.25 -4.14
C LEU A 238 6.49 -15.26 -3.97
N ALA A 239 5.82 -16.26 -4.52
CA ALA A 239 4.43 -16.53 -4.18
C ALA A 239 4.34 -17.11 -2.76
N VAL A 240 3.35 -16.65 -1.98
CA VAL A 240 3.04 -17.18 -0.65
C VAL A 240 1.81 -18.08 -0.80
N PRO A 241 1.98 -19.40 -0.98
CA PRO A 241 0.88 -20.29 -1.28
C PRO A 241 -0.06 -20.47 -0.09
N ASP A 242 -1.32 -20.75 -0.37
CA ASP A 242 -2.31 -21.00 0.70
C ASP A 242 -1.97 -22.25 1.52
N SER A 243 -1.28 -23.23 0.94
CA SER A 243 -0.75 -24.40 1.66
C SER A 243 0.26 -24.07 2.76
N ALA A 244 1.00 -22.97 2.61
CA ALA A 244 1.89 -22.47 3.65
C ALA A 244 1.15 -21.88 4.86
N ARG A 245 -0.16 -21.60 4.70
CA ARG A 245 -0.98 -20.93 5.70
C ARG A 245 -1.64 -21.94 6.63
N GLY A 246 -1.67 -21.61 7.92
CA GLY A 246 -2.41 -22.39 8.92
C GLY A 246 -3.92 -22.07 8.91
N ALA A 247 -4.67 -22.72 9.80
CA ALA A 247 -6.12 -22.50 9.99
C ALA A 247 -6.50 -21.01 10.28
N SER A 248 -5.55 -20.21 10.75
CA SER A 248 -5.71 -18.76 10.97
C SER A 248 -5.61 -17.93 9.70
N GLY A 249 -5.31 -18.53 8.55
CA GLY A 249 -5.06 -17.83 7.27
C GLY A 249 -3.67 -17.19 7.17
N TYR A 250 -2.80 -17.41 8.16
CA TYR A 250 -1.42 -16.90 8.19
C TYR A 250 -0.42 -18.00 7.91
N PRO A 251 0.75 -17.69 7.32
CA PRO A 251 1.79 -18.69 7.13
C PRO A 251 2.24 -19.27 8.47
N ARG A 252 2.53 -20.57 8.46
CA ARG A 252 3.08 -21.27 9.64
C ARG A 252 4.48 -20.73 9.91
N ARG A 253 4.89 -20.76 11.19
CA ARG A 253 6.20 -20.23 11.63
C ARG A 253 7.38 -20.80 10.84
N GLU A 254 7.37 -22.11 10.64
CA GLU A 254 8.42 -22.81 9.88
C GLU A 254 8.49 -22.33 8.43
N GLU A 255 7.34 -22.06 7.78
CA GLU A 255 7.27 -21.54 6.44
C GLU A 255 7.75 -20.08 6.36
N ILE A 256 7.43 -19.27 7.38
CA ILE A 256 7.96 -17.90 7.46
C ILE A 256 9.49 -17.92 7.56
N GLU A 257 10.05 -18.76 8.43
CA GLU A 257 11.51 -18.90 8.61
C GLU A 257 12.18 -19.36 7.30
N ARG A 258 11.62 -20.37 6.62
CA ARG A 258 12.09 -20.86 5.32
C ARG A 258 12.05 -19.79 4.24
N MET A 259 10.89 -19.13 4.05
CA MET A 259 10.71 -18.10 3.04
C MET A 259 11.54 -16.84 3.33
N THR A 260 11.70 -16.46 4.61
CA THR A 260 12.58 -15.35 5.01
C THR A 260 14.00 -15.60 4.57
N LYS A 261 14.53 -16.81 4.80
CA LYS A 261 15.88 -17.19 4.38
C LYS A 261 16.05 -17.08 2.86
N LEU A 262 15.08 -17.55 2.07
CA LEU A 262 15.12 -17.42 0.61
C LEU A 262 15.21 -15.94 0.15
N ILE A 263 14.44 -15.06 0.78
CA ILE A 263 14.43 -13.62 0.45
C ILE A 263 15.76 -12.96 0.89
N GLU A 264 16.31 -13.34 2.05
CA GLU A 264 17.59 -12.82 2.54
C GLU A 264 18.75 -13.28 1.66
N ASP A 265 18.78 -14.55 1.25
CA ASP A 265 19.78 -15.11 0.33
C ASP A 265 19.73 -14.38 -1.03
N ALA A 266 18.53 -14.13 -1.55
CA ALA A 266 18.34 -13.33 -2.76
C ALA A 266 18.83 -11.88 -2.59
N ALA A 267 18.61 -11.27 -1.42
CA ALA A 267 19.07 -9.93 -1.11
C ALA A 267 20.62 -9.81 -1.06
N MET A 268 21.30 -10.89 -0.70
CA MET A 268 22.77 -10.96 -0.64
C MET A 268 23.43 -11.29 -2.00
N GLY A 269 22.65 -11.37 -3.08
CA GLY A 269 23.17 -11.68 -4.42
C GLY A 269 23.44 -13.16 -4.65
N GLY A 270 22.91 -14.04 -3.82
CA GLY A 270 22.90 -15.49 -4.04
C GLY A 270 22.17 -15.79 -5.36
N ARG A 271 22.81 -16.51 -6.29
CA ARG A 271 22.11 -17.11 -7.43
C ARG A 271 21.20 -18.21 -6.87
N LEU A 272 19.94 -17.87 -6.63
CA LEU A 272 18.92 -18.88 -6.42
C LEU A 272 18.54 -19.42 -7.79
N GLU A 273 19.06 -20.61 -8.16
CA GLU A 273 18.34 -21.51 -9.03
C GLU A 273 17.09 -21.93 -8.26
N VAL A 274 16.05 -21.11 -8.34
CA VAL A 274 14.77 -21.47 -7.78
C VAL A 274 14.17 -22.51 -8.70
N GLU A 275 14.28 -23.77 -8.34
CA GLU A 275 13.40 -24.80 -8.83
C GLU A 275 11.95 -24.38 -8.50
N MET A 276 11.29 -23.72 -9.45
CA MET A 276 9.87 -23.40 -9.40
C MET A 276 8.98 -24.65 -9.31
N ALA A 277 9.56 -25.83 -9.24
CA ALA A 277 8.88 -27.13 -9.28
C ALA A 277 8.30 -27.61 -7.93
N GLU A 278 8.68 -27.05 -6.80
CA GLU A 278 8.23 -27.56 -5.50
C GLU A 278 6.97 -26.89 -4.91
N PHE A 279 6.40 -25.89 -5.56
CA PHE A 279 5.21 -25.20 -5.08
C PHE A 279 3.91 -25.55 -5.84
N ALA A 280 3.97 -26.54 -6.76
CA ALA A 280 2.83 -27.03 -7.54
C ALA A 280 2.42 -28.45 -7.10
N GLY A 281 2.31 -28.67 -5.79
CA GLY A 281 1.86 -29.93 -5.20
C GLY A 281 0.75 -29.69 -4.19
#